data_bec2cf83bcb88e6dda0824b5ef30f0df
#
_entry.id   bec2cf83bcb88e6dda0824b5ef30f0df
#
_cell.length_a   1.000
_cell.length_b   1.000
_cell.length_c   1.000
_cell.angle_alpha   90.00
_cell.angle_beta   90.00
_cell.angle_gamma   90.00
#
_symmetry.space_group_name_H-M   'P 1'
#
loop_
_entity.id
_entity.type
_entity.pdbx_description
1 polymer ?
#
loop_
_entity_poly.entity_id
_entity_poly.type
_entity_poly.pdbx_seq_one_letter_code
_entity_poly.pdbx_strand_id
1 'polypeptide(L)'
;MKNVLPYLSIILIVLSCSSSKEIDARWARNRGAGKMLKGKTVVYNIFVDTKTTHYWTGFDIKTTKDSLSKATEWLESEAKENRQELDIELMYYGTTVKPTFKKNIPYKHVYEAFADGEYSKESKLNKWVNGVLKKVNKTIKLPNGEKLPRKPKISAAEAIVKKIKKLRQAENVTINIMVNNYFVSDVSAIFNAMSDEETEFIITSGKNPYNISTLILSAYGAQSLADGAYNKYKIENIQLAQTDFPNDIMVKYFNNINVAEISDYTAYLIGWKENVDVKYVDLFKIEPKKKLLNDSYK
;
A
#
# COMPACT_ATOMS: atom_id res chain seq x y z
N MET A 1 29.28 -71.31 -24.73
CA MET A 1 29.81 -69.92 -24.76
C MET A 1 28.61 -69.02 -24.44
N LYS A 2 28.51 -68.51 -23.23
CA LYS A 2 27.42 -67.65 -22.78
C LYS A 2 27.89 -66.22 -22.79
N ASN A 3 27.25 -65.37 -23.63
CA ASN A 3 27.51 -63.94 -23.69
C ASN A 3 26.82 -63.25 -22.51
N VAL A 4 27.60 -62.62 -21.65
CA VAL A 4 27.15 -61.77 -20.59
C VAL A 4 27.27 -60.33 -21.09
N LEU A 5 26.12 -59.70 -21.35
CA LEU A 5 26.06 -58.24 -21.60
C LEU A 5 26.11 -57.51 -20.24
N PRO A 6 26.97 -56.52 -20.08
CA PRO A 6 26.94 -55.67 -18.92
C PRO A 6 25.84 -54.57 -19.12
N TYR A 7 24.90 -54.60 -18.17
CA TYR A 7 23.92 -53.49 -18.03
C TYR A 7 24.64 -52.23 -17.56
N LEU A 8 24.75 -51.26 -18.44
CA LEU A 8 25.21 -49.93 -18.11
C LEU A 8 24.01 -49.15 -17.56
N SER A 9 23.86 -49.10 -16.25
CA SER A 9 22.85 -48.29 -15.58
C SER A 9 23.30 -46.81 -15.65
N ILE A 10 22.76 -46.07 -16.57
CA ILE A 10 22.90 -44.63 -16.61
C ILE A 10 22.01 -44.03 -15.55
N ILE A 11 22.61 -43.74 -14.39
CA ILE A 11 21.93 -42.91 -13.35
C ILE A 11 21.88 -41.51 -13.85
N LEU A 12 20.73 -41.10 -14.42
CA LEU A 12 20.41 -39.71 -14.69
C LEU A 12 20.18 -39.05 -13.33
N ILE A 13 21.20 -38.44 -12.76
CA ILE A 13 21.05 -37.50 -11.66
C ILE A 13 20.38 -36.26 -12.25
N VAL A 14 19.06 -36.21 -12.16
CA VAL A 14 18.29 -34.98 -12.36
C VAL A 14 18.62 -34.08 -11.19
N LEU A 15 19.66 -33.27 -11.33
CA LEU A 15 19.88 -32.08 -10.51
C LEU A 15 18.70 -31.16 -10.79
N SER A 16 17.59 -31.35 -10.07
CA SER A 16 16.58 -30.34 -9.93
C SER A 16 17.19 -29.18 -9.14
N CYS A 17 17.92 -28.30 -9.84
CA CYS A 17 18.08 -26.95 -9.37
C CYS A 17 16.66 -26.38 -9.22
N SER A 18 16.05 -26.53 -8.05
CA SER A 18 15.02 -25.63 -7.61
C SER A 18 15.69 -24.28 -7.40
N SER A 19 15.93 -23.55 -8.49
CA SER A 19 16.08 -22.13 -8.39
C SER A 19 14.76 -21.66 -7.73
N SER A 20 14.80 -21.44 -6.42
CA SER A 20 13.82 -20.58 -5.78
C SER A 20 13.88 -19.30 -6.62
N LYS A 21 12.90 -19.11 -7.51
CA LYS A 21 12.77 -17.83 -8.22
C LYS A 21 12.72 -16.83 -7.10
N GLU A 22 13.79 -16.06 -6.94
CA GLU A 22 13.76 -14.87 -6.09
C GLU A 22 12.57 -14.08 -6.60
N ILE A 23 11.54 -14.02 -5.77
CA ILE A 23 10.33 -13.28 -6.13
C ILE A 23 10.79 -11.84 -6.08
N ASP A 24 10.84 -11.19 -7.24
CA ASP A 24 11.06 -9.75 -7.33
C ASP A 24 10.11 -9.07 -6.33
N ALA A 25 10.66 -8.35 -5.36
CA ALA A 25 9.89 -7.69 -4.31
C ALA A 25 8.83 -6.75 -4.91
N ARG A 26 9.14 -6.12 -6.06
CA ARG A 26 8.22 -5.35 -6.87
C ARG A 26 7.03 -6.20 -7.33
N TRP A 27 7.30 -7.37 -7.92
CA TRP A 27 6.25 -8.24 -8.44
C TRP A 27 5.35 -8.80 -7.34
N ALA A 28 5.92 -9.14 -6.18
CA ALA A 28 5.17 -9.61 -5.03
C ALA A 28 4.24 -8.53 -4.43
N ARG A 29 4.59 -7.25 -4.58
CA ARG A 29 3.84 -6.12 -4.01
C ARG A 29 2.85 -5.48 -4.96
N ASN A 30 3.08 -5.55 -6.26
CA ASN A 30 2.22 -4.95 -7.28
C ASN A 30 1.16 -5.93 -7.80
N ARG A 31 0.68 -6.84 -6.96
CA ARG A 31 -0.34 -7.83 -7.32
C ARG A 31 -1.77 -7.33 -7.16
N GLY A 32 -1.98 -6.25 -6.44
CA GLY A 32 -3.31 -5.72 -6.21
C GLY A 32 -3.92 -4.97 -7.39
N ALA A 33 -5.06 -4.37 -7.14
CA ALA A 33 -5.81 -3.59 -8.11
C ALA A 33 -5.07 -2.34 -8.59
N GLY A 34 -4.11 -1.82 -7.81
CA GLY A 34 -3.24 -0.69 -8.13
C GLY A 34 -1.81 -1.15 -8.43
N LYS A 35 -1.56 -1.71 -9.61
CA LYS A 35 -0.27 -2.33 -9.95
C LYS A 35 0.89 -1.35 -10.14
N MET A 36 0.60 -0.18 -10.64
CA MET A 36 1.58 0.88 -10.95
C MET A 36 0.93 2.23 -10.74
N LEU A 37 1.64 3.16 -10.17
CA LEU A 37 1.17 4.54 -10.00
C LEU A 37 1.34 5.32 -11.32
N LYS A 38 0.42 5.14 -12.25
CA LYS A 38 0.44 5.81 -13.55
C LYS A 38 -0.95 5.92 -14.16
N GLY A 39 -1.06 6.72 -15.21
CA GLY A 39 -2.31 6.94 -15.92
C GLY A 39 -3.36 7.61 -15.04
N LYS A 40 -4.62 7.51 -15.41
CA LYS A 40 -5.71 8.09 -14.63
C LYS A 40 -5.94 7.30 -13.35
N THR A 41 -5.62 7.92 -12.23
CA THR A 41 -5.68 7.34 -10.89
C THR A 41 -6.69 8.08 -10.04
N VAL A 42 -7.58 7.38 -9.32
CA VAL A 42 -8.51 7.98 -8.36
C VAL A 42 -8.05 7.68 -6.95
N VAL A 43 -7.86 8.72 -6.14
CA VAL A 43 -7.70 8.58 -4.68
C VAL A 43 -9.03 8.87 -4.01
N TYR A 44 -9.67 7.81 -3.52
CA TYR A 44 -10.98 7.89 -2.90
C TYR A 44 -10.87 8.04 -1.40
N ASN A 45 -11.04 9.25 -0.91
CA ASN A 45 -10.88 9.64 0.48
C ASN A 45 -12.20 9.49 1.25
N ILE A 46 -12.22 8.66 2.28
CA ILE A 46 -13.38 8.32 3.09
C ILE A 46 -13.17 8.88 4.48
N PHE A 47 -13.82 10.00 4.81
CA PHE A 47 -13.78 10.60 6.15
C PHE A 47 -14.70 9.83 7.10
N VAL A 48 -14.14 9.33 8.21
CA VAL A 48 -14.83 8.44 9.14
C VAL A 48 -14.82 9.02 10.56
N ASP A 49 -16.00 9.17 11.16
CA ASP A 49 -16.16 9.41 12.58
C ASP A 49 -16.39 8.07 13.31
N THR A 50 -15.69 7.86 14.41
CA THR A 50 -15.91 6.72 15.32
C THR A 50 -16.07 7.23 16.76
N LYS A 51 -16.47 6.36 17.68
CA LYS A 51 -16.59 6.75 19.09
C LYS A 51 -15.28 7.12 19.77
N THR A 52 -14.15 6.62 19.22
CA THR A 52 -12.81 6.81 19.80
C THR A 52 -11.96 7.80 19.01
N THR A 53 -12.49 8.37 17.94
CA THR A 53 -11.84 9.43 17.17
C THR A 53 -12.56 10.76 17.41
N HIS A 54 -11.87 11.86 17.14
CA HIS A 54 -12.51 13.17 17.11
C HIS A 54 -13.44 13.28 15.92
N TYR A 55 -14.49 14.06 16.07
CA TYR A 55 -15.40 14.34 14.95
C TYR A 55 -14.71 15.26 13.95
N TRP A 56 -14.87 14.96 12.68
CA TRP A 56 -14.43 15.83 11.62
C TRP A 56 -15.20 17.16 11.65
N THR A 57 -14.50 18.27 11.84
CA THR A 57 -15.07 19.62 11.67
C THR A 57 -15.00 20.04 10.21
N GLY A 58 -15.74 21.09 9.84
CA GLY A 58 -15.62 21.67 8.49
C GLY A 58 -14.21 22.19 8.19
N PHE A 59 -13.54 22.73 9.24
CA PHE A 59 -12.15 23.19 9.14
C PHE A 59 -11.20 22.03 8.88
N ASP A 60 -11.30 20.93 9.65
CA ASP A 60 -10.45 19.75 9.46
C ASP A 60 -10.59 19.15 8.07
N ILE A 61 -11.83 19.03 7.60
CA ILE A 61 -12.12 18.51 6.26
C ILE A 61 -11.47 19.41 5.21
N LYS A 62 -11.62 20.73 5.34
CA LYS A 62 -11.04 21.69 4.40
C LYS A 62 -9.52 21.58 4.38
N THR A 63 -8.86 21.70 5.53
CA THR A 63 -7.39 21.66 5.62
C THR A 63 -6.82 20.32 5.16
N THR A 64 -7.52 19.21 5.43
CA THR A 64 -7.12 17.90 4.94
C THR A 64 -7.27 17.80 3.42
N LYS A 65 -8.31 18.35 2.84
CA LYS A 65 -8.48 18.40 1.37
C LYS A 65 -7.39 19.24 0.72
N ASP A 66 -7.03 20.39 1.30
CA ASP A 66 -5.92 21.22 0.82
C ASP A 66 -4.58 20.46 0.86
N SER A 67 -4.36 19.65 1.89
CA SER A 67 -3.17 18.79 1.98
C SER A 67 -3.19 17.63 0.98
N LEU A 68 -4.36 17.03 0.73
CA LEU A 68 -4.54 16.02 -0.31
C LEU A 68 -4.23 16.58 -1.70
N SER A 69 -4.72 17.79 -2.03
CA SER A 69 -4.39 18.46 -3.29
C SER A 69 -2.89 18.66 -3.43
N LYS A 70 -2.23 19.24 -2.42
CA LYS A 70 -0.78 19.45 -2.44
C LYS A 70 0.00 18.16 -2.62
N ALA A 71 -0.42 17.08 -1.95
CA ALA A 71 0.23 15.78 -2.08
C ALA A 71 0.09 15.20 -3.48
N THR A 72 -1.09 15.31 -4.10
CA THR A 72 -1.32 14.78 -5.44
C THR A 72 -0.67 15.65 -6.52
N GLU A 73 -0.70 16.96 -6.38
CA GLU A 73 0.01 17.91 -7.27
C GLU A 73 1.52 17.62 -7.27
N TRP A 74 2.09 17.37 -6.09
CA TRP A 74 3.49 16.97 -5.96
C TRP A 74 3.76 15.63 -6.65
N LEU A 75 2.92 14.60 -6.44
CA LEU A 75 3.07 13.29 -7.09
C LEU A 75 3.00 13.40 -8.62
N GLU A 76 2.11 14.24 -9.16
CA GLU A 76 2.01 14.49 -10.60
C GLU A 76 3.23 15.21 -11.13
N SER A 77 3.80 16.17 -10.37
CA SER A 77 5.05 16.83 -10.72
C SER A 77 6.22 15.87 -10.79
N GLU A 78 6.37 15.03 -9.76
CA GLU A 78 7.40 13.98 -9.73
C GLU A 78 7.24 12.95 -10.86
N ALA A 79 6.00 12.59 -11.20
CA ALA A 79 5.72 11.72 -12.34
C ALA A 79 6.22 12.34 -13.64
N LYS A 80 5.93 13.62 -13.86
CA LYS A 80 6.38 14.35 -15.05
C LYS A 80 7.91 14.40 -15.14
N GLU A 81 8.60 14.65 -14.03
CA GLU A 81 10.07 14.63 -13.98
C GLU A 81 10.62 13.24 -14.33
N ASN A 82 9.93 12.19 -13.91
CA ASN A 82 10.24 10.79 -14.22
C ASN A 82 9.68 10.34 -15.59
N ARG A 83 9.15 11.25 -16.42
CA ARG A 83 8.56 10.98 -17.74
C ARG A 83 7.41 9.96 -17.70
N GLN A 84 6.63 10.00 -16.63
CA GLN A 84 5.44 9.20 -16.47
C GLN A 84 4.19 10.05 -16.64
N GLU A 85 3.16 9.45 -17.25
CA GLU A 85 1.83 10.06 -17.28
C GLU A 85 1.07 9.68 -16.00
N LEU A 86 0.69 10.68 -15.22
CA LEU A 86 -0.10 10.51 -14.01
C LEU A 86 -1.11 11.65 -13.90
N ASP A 87 -2.39 11.30 -13.76
CA ASP A 87 -3.51 12.23 -13.53
C ASP A 87 -4.30 11.72 -12.32
N ILE A 88 -4.25 12.45 -11.21
CA ILE A 88 -4.85 12.04 -9.94
C ILE A 88 -6.14 12.80 -9.67
N GLU A 89 -7.27 12.11 -9.79
CA GLU A 89 -8.57 12.63 -9.39
C GLU A 89 -8.85 12.34 -7.91
N LEU A 90 -9.12 13.38 -7.12
CA LEU A 90 -9.53 13.26 -5.72
C LEU A 90 -11.05 13.10 -5.60
N MET A 91 -11.50 11.97 -5.08
CA MET A 91 -12.89 11.72 -4.72
C MET A 91 -13.08 11.69 -3.20
N TYR A 92 -14.27 12.07 -2.73
CA TYR A 92 -14.54 12.20 -1.31
C TYR A 92 -15.85 11.55 -0.89
N TYR A 93 -15.86 10.98 0.33
CA TYR A 93 -17.06 10.53 1.03
C TYR A 93 -17.03 11.05 2.48
N GLY A 94 -18.19 11.46 3.01
CA GLY A 94 -18.32 11.91 4.40
C GLY A 94 -17.96 13.38 4.62
N THR A 95 -17.89 14.19 3.56
CA THR A 95 -17.59 15.63 3.67
C THR A 95 -18.82 16.47 4.02
N THR A 96 -20.01 16.02 3.65
CA THR A 96 -21.29 16.72 3.90
C THR A 96 -22.14 16.01 4.93
N VAL A 97 -22.19 14.69 4.89
CA VAL A 97 -22.88 13.84 5.85
C VAL A 97 -21.83 13.04 6.59
N LYS A 98 -21.63 13.33 7.86
CA LYS A 98 -20.61 12.64 8.66
C LYS A 98 -21.05 11.21 8.95
N PRO A 99 -20.43 10.19 8.34
CA PRO A 99 -20.79 8.82 8.64
C PRO A 99 -20.20 8.42 9.99
N THR A 100 -21.04 8.35 11.01
CA THR A 100 -20.62 7.79 12.28
C THR A 100 -20.66 6.27 12.21
N PHE A 101 -19.52 5.62 12.45
CA PHE A 101 -19.42 4.19 12.57
C PHE A 101 -19.49 3.81 14.05
N LYS A 102 -20.44 2.93 14.41
CA LYS A 102 -20.63 2.51 15.82
C LYS A 102 -19.44 1.73 16.39
N LYS A 103 -18.65 1.11 15.52
CA LYS A 103 -17.48 0.30 15.92
C LYS A 103 -16.23 1.17 15.99
N ASN A 104 -15.53 1.08 17.11
CA ASN A 104 -14.25 1.74 17.28
C ASN A 104 -13.18 1.14 16.37
N ILE A 105 -12.20 1.97 15.99
CA ILE A 105 -11.00 1.49 15.32
C ILE A 105 -10.27 0.56 16.27
N PRO A 106 -9.85 -0.61 15.83
CA PRO A 106 -9.02 -1.49 16.63
C PRO A 106 -7.55 -1.02 16.59
N TYR A 107 -7.23 0.09 17.26
CA TYR A 107 -5.89 0.72 17.25
C TYR A 107 -4.75 -0.26 17.45
N LYS A 108 -4.87 -1.16 18.44
CA LYS A 108 -3.84 -2.18 18.67
C LYS A 108 -3.49 -2.94 17.39
N HIS A 109 -4.48 -3.33 16.60
CA HIS A 109 -4.27 -4.06 15.36
C HIS A 109 -3.77 -3.17 14.20
N VAL A 110 -3.99 -1.85 14.26
CA VAL A 110 -3.37 -0.90 13.34
C VAL A 110 -1.87 -0.84 13.59
N TYR A 111 -1.47 -0.70 14.86
CA TYR A 111 -0.06 -0.71 15.24
C TYR A 111 0.62 -2.06 14.95
N GLU A 112 -0.05 -3.18 15.24
CA GLU A 112 0.46 -4.52 14.92
C GLU A 112 0.66 -4.70 13.42
N ALA A 113 -0.30 -4.29 12.60
CA ALA A 113 -0.20 -4.36 11.14
C ALA A 113 0.96 -3.51 10.60
N PHE A 114 1.19 -2.33 11.19
CA PHE A 114 2.31 -1.46 10.83
C PHE A 114 3.66 -2.05 11.25
N ALA A 115 3.75 -2.53 12.50
CA ALA A 115 4.99 -3.05 13.06
C ALA A 115 5.40 -4.41 12.43
N ASP A 116 4.42 -5.29 12.20
CA ASP A 116 4.70 -6.67 11.76
C ASP A 116 4.68 -6.84 10.25
N GLY A 117 4.07 -5.90 9.52
CA GLY A 117 3.90 -5.97 8.07
C GLY A 117 3.10 -7.19 7.61
N GLU A 118 2.55 -7.93 8.54
CA GLU A 118 1.64 -9.03 8.28
C GLU A 118 0.22 -8.56 8.53
N TYR A 119 -0.53 -8.47 7.45
CA TYR A 119 -1.94 -8.18 7.50
C TYR A 119 -2.73 -9.48 7.25
N SER A 120 -3.37 -10.00 8.28
CA SER A 120 -4.20 -11.17 8.10
C SER A 120 -5.63 -10.77 7.68
N LYS A 121 -6.18 -11.47 6.69
CA LYS A 121 -7.58 -11.28 6.24
C LYS A 121 -8.60 -11.40 7.39
N GLU A 122 -8.27 -12.12 8.43
CA GLU A 122 -9.12 -12.38 9.59
C GLU A 122 -8.96 -11.35 10.71
N SER A 123 -8.07 -10.39 10.57
CA SER A 123 -7.81 -9.39 11.61
C SER A 123 -9.08 -8.60 11.99
N LYS A 124 -9.15 -8.13 13.23
CA LYS A 124 -10.22 -7.23 13.68
C LYS A 124 -10.24 -5.95 12.85
N LEU A 125 -9.07 -5.51 12.38
CA LEU A 125 -8.91 -4.35 11.52
C LEU A 125 -9.62 -4.56 10.17
N ASN A 126 -9.41 -5.70 9.54
CA ASN A 126 -10.06 -6.04 8.28
C ASN A 126 -11.59 -6.11 8.43
N LYS A 127 -12.08 -6.68 9.51
CA LYS A 127 -13.52 -6.70 9.81
C LYS A 127 -14.09 -5.30 9.98
N TRP A 128 -13.33 -4.40 10.62
CA TRP A 128 -13.71 -2.99 10.77
C TRP A 128 -13.74 -2.28 9.41
N VAL A 129 -12.67 -2.37 8.63
CA VAL A 129 -12.56 -1.79 7.28
C VAL A 129 -13.71 -2.28 6.38
N ASN A 130 -13.94 -3.59 6.33
CA ASN A 130 -15.05 -4.15 5.55
C ASN A 130 -16.41 -3.60 6.01
N GLY A 131 -16.58 -3.32 7.29
CA GLY A 131 -17.78 -2.68 7.83
C GLY A 131 -17.96 -1.25 7.30
N VAL A 132 -16.88 -0.47 7.24
CA VAL A 132 -16.86 0.88 6.67
C VAL A 132 -17.19 0.80 5.16
N LEU A 133 -16.42 0.01 4.42
CA LEU A 133 -16.52 -0.07 2.97
C LEU A 133 -17.88 -0.61 2.50
N LYS A 134 -18.51 -1.53 3.23
CA LYS A 134 -19.88 -1.99 2.93
C LYS A 134 -20.91 -0.86 2.97
N LYS A 135 -20.78 0.11 3.89
CA LYS A 135 -21.67 1.26 3.94
C LYS A 135 -21.41 2.21 2.78
N VAL A 136 -20.14 2.53 2.54
CA VAL A 136 -19.71 3.42 1.45
C VAL A 136 -20.11 2.86 0.09
N ASN A 137 -19.91 1.56 -0.15
CA ASN A 137 -20.28 0.92 -1.42
C ASN A 137 -21.77 1.08 -1.78
N LYS A 138 -22.66 1.17 -0.79
CA LYS A 138 -24.11 1.37 -1.02
C LYS A 138 -24.44 2.75 -1.58
N THR A 139 -23.58 3.74 -1.37
CA THR A 139 -23.77 5.13 -1.84
C THR A 139 -23.25 5.34 -3.26
N ILE A 140 -22.31 4.50 -3.72
CA ILE A 140 -21.78 4.59 -5.07
C ILE A 140 -22.73 3.87 -6.02
N LYS A 141 -23.41 4.65 -6.87
CA LYS A 141 -24.35 4.14 -7.87
C LYS A 141 -23.73 4.25 -9.26
N LEU A 142 -23.89 3.22 -10.06
CA LEU A 142 -23.52 3.25 -11.47
C LEU A 142 -24.63 3.95 -12.28
N PRO A 143 -24.30 4.55 -13.43
CA PRO A 143 -25.28 5.13 -14.35
C PRO A 143 -26.35 4.10 -14.73
N ASN A 144 -27.54 4.59 -15.07
CA ASN A 144 -28.67 3.77 -15.58
C ASN A 144 -29.09 2.60 -14.66
N GLY A 145 -28.76 2.65 -13.36
CA GLY A 145 -29.11 1.58 -12.44
C GLY A 145 -28.34 0.27 -12.64
N GLU A 146 -27.26 0.31 -13.41
CA GLU A 146 -26.42 -0.84 -13.66
C GLU A 146 -25.89 -1.45 -12.35
N LYS A 147 -25.79 -2.76 -12.32
CA LYS A 147 -25.27 -3.51 -11.16
C LYS A 147 -24.02 -4.28 -11.58
N LEU A 148 -23.04 -4.32 -10.67
CA LEU A 148 -21.91 -5.23 -10.86
C LEU A 148 -22.37 -6.68 -10.91
N PRO A 149 -21.66 -7.55 -11.65
CA PRO A 149 -21.93 -8.99 -11.64
C PRO A 149 -22.01 -9.55 -10.21
N ARG A 150 -22.98 -10.42 -9.97
CA ARG A 150 -23.16 -11.02 -8.63
C ARG A 150 -22.18 -12.13 -8.32
N LYS A 151 -21.54 -12.69 -9.31
CA LYS A 151 -20.57 -13.80 -9.19
C LYS A 151 -19.32 -13.49 -10.01
N PRO A 152 -18.15 -13.84 -9.50
CA PRO A 152 -17.88 -14.36 -8.15
C PRO A 152 -18.21 -13.32 -7.06
N LYS A 153 -18.37 -13.79 -5.79
CA LYS A 153 -18.64 -12.90 -4.66
C LYS A 153 -17.40 -12.03 -4.41
N ILE A 154 -17.53 -10.74 -4.72
CA ILE A 154 -16.46 -9.75 -4.54
C ILE A 154 -16.52 -9.07 -3.17
N SER A 155 -15.38 -8.61 -2.68
CA SER A 155 -15.28 -7.82 -1.45
C SER A 155 -15.93 -6.43 -1.62
N ALA A 156 -16.20 -5.74 -0.49
CA ALA A 156 -16.71 -4.37 -0.57
C ALA A 156 -15.68 -3.40 -1.17
N ALA A 157 -14.41 -3.60 -0.88
CA ALA A 157 -13.31 -2.83 -1.45
C ALA A 157 -13.22 -3.02 -2.97
N GLU A 158 -13.21 -4.26 -3.43
CA GLU A 158 -13.21 -4.60 -4.85
C GLU A 158 -14.42 -4.03 -5.60
N ALA A 159 -15.61 -4.09 -4.96
CA ALA A 159 -16.81 -3.51 -5.54
C ALA A 159 -16.72 -1.99 -5.69
N ILE A 160 -16.12 -1.30 -4.71
CA ILE A 160 -15.87 0.15 -4.77
C ILE A 160 -14.90 0.46 -5.92
N VAL A 161 -13.77 -0.24 -5.98
CA VAL A 161 -12.76 -0.06 -7.03
C VAL A 161 -13.37 -0.25 -8.42
N LYS A 162 -14.09 -1.35 -8.65
CA LYS A 162 -14.75 -1.62 -9.93
C LYS A 162 -15.76 -0.54 -10.32
N LYS A 163 -16.55 -0.06 -9.36
CA LYS A 163 -17.52 1.04 -9.61
C LYS A 163 -16.81 2.34 -9.97
N ILE A 164 -15.78 2.71 -9.21
CA ILE A 164 -15.05 3.96 -9.43
C ILE A 164 -14.29 3.90 -10.75
N LYS A 165 -13.58 2.80 -11.06
CA LYS A 165 -12.92 2.60 -12.37
C LYS A 165 -13.91 2.82 -13.52
N LYS A 166 -15.10 2.26 -13.40
CA LYS A 166 -16.15 2.43 -14.42
C LYS A 166 -16.69 3.86 -14.49
N LEU A 167 -16.96 4.50 -13.35
CA LEU A 167 -17.51 5.86 -13.28
C LEU A 167 -16.54 6.93 -13.77
N ARG A 168 -15.26 6.74 -13.54
CA ARG A 168 -14.22 7.73 -13.81
C ARG A 168 -13.31 7.35 -14.98
N GLN A 169 -13.50 6.18 -15.56
CA GLN A 169 -12.60 5.62 -16.58
C GLN A 169 -11.15 5.59 -16.05
N ALA A 170 -10.99 5.26 -14.76
CA ALA A 170 -9.70 5.26 -14.09
C ALA A 170 -8.99 3.91 -14.28
N GLU A 171 -7.68 3.97 -14.46
CA GLU A 171 -6.81 2.79 -14.50
C GLU A 171 -6.57 2.25 -13.09
N ASN A 172 -6.39 3.15 -12.13
CA ASN A 172 -6.10 2.82 -10.75
C ASN A 172 -7.06 3.50 -9.77
N VAL A 173 -7.29 2.85 -8.63
CA VAL A 173 -8.09 3.41 -7.53
C VAL A 173 -7.44 3.06 -6.20
N THR A 174 -7.09 4.07 -5.44
CA THR A 174 -6.62 3.94 -4.06
C THR A 174 -7.72 4.31 -3.09
N ILE A 175 -8.04 3.42 -2.15
CA ILE A 175 -9.00 3.70 -1.08
C ILE A 175 -8.24 4.22 0.13
N ASN A 176 -8.57 5.44 0.56
CA ASN A 176 -7.98 6.10 1.73
C ASN A 176 -9.04 6.33 2.80
N ILE A 177 -8.96 5.63 3.93
CA ILE A 177 -9.86 5.79 5.08
C ILE A 177 -9.22 6.75 6.07
N MET A 178 -9.77 7.95 6.16
CA MET A 178 -9.26 9.02 6.99
C MET A 178 -10.01 9.11 8.31
N VAL A 179 -9.25 9.13 9.40
CA VAL A 179 -9.76 9.27 10.76
C VAL A 179 -9.22 10.54 11.40
N ASN A 180 -10.05 11.23 12.19
CA ASN A 180 -9.61 12.43 12.86
C ASN A 180 -9.01 12.10 14.22
N ASN A 181 -7.70 12.38 14.41
CA ASN A 181 -7.00 12.09 15.65
C ASN A 181 -6.12 13.28 16.03
N TYR A 182 -6.43 13.97 17.15
CA TYR A 182 -5.72 15.17 17.58
C TYR A 182 -4.67 14.91 18.67
N PHE A 183 -4.91 13.94 19.54
CA PHE A 183 -4.15 13.79 20.77
C PHE A 183 -3.32 12.51 20.86
N VAL A 184 -3.38 11.69 19.86
CA VAL A 184 -2.64 10.43 19.80
C VAL A 184 -1.71 10.53 18.61
N SER A 185 -0.57 9.85 18.68
CA SER A 185 0.38 9.73 17.56
C SER A 185 -0.35 9.40 16.27
N ASP A 186 0.16 9.88 15.15
CA ASP A 186 -0.42 9.58 13.85
C ASP A 186 -0.60 8.07 13.68
N VAL A 187 -1.79 7.70 13.27
CA VAL A 187 -2.15 6.31 13.01
C VAL A 187 -2.17 6.13 11.50
N SER A 188 -1.32 5.26 11.02
CA SER A 188 -1.31 4.92 9.61
C SER A 188 -1.12 3.42 9.44
N ALA A 189 -1.90 2.83 8.56
CA ALA A 189 -1.75 1.44 8.15
C ALA A 189 -2.03 1.33 6.66
N ILE A 190 -1.24 0.52 5.99
CA ILE A 190 -1.40 0.25 4.58
C ILE A 190 -1.65 -1.24 4.45
N PHE A 191 -2.68 -1.58 3.71
CA PHE A 191 -2.89 -2.92 3.27
C PHE A 191 -2.42 -3.06 1.83
N ASN A 192 -1.36 -3.80 1.63
CA ASN A 192 -0.88 -4.18 0.31
C ASN A 192 -1.45 -5.55 -0.04
N ALA A 193 -2.10 -5.60 -1.19
CA ALA A 193 -2.64 -6.85 -1.68
C ALA A 193 -1.52 -7.79 -2.12
N MET A 194 -1.63 -9.05 -1.68
CA MET A 194 -0.68 -10.11 -2.05
C MET A 194 -1.17 -10.91 -3.26
N SER A 195 -2.36 -10.59 -3.78
CA SER A 195 -2.95 -11.25 -4.94
C SER A 195 -3.77 -10.28 -5.79
N ASP A 196 -3.95 -10.59 -7.06
CA ASP A 196 -4.76 -9.80 -8.01
C ASP A 196 -6.24 -9.67 -7.60
N GLU A 197 -6.71 -10.52 -6.69
CA GLU A 197 -8.07 -10.52 -6.17
C GLU A 197 -8.26 -9.58 -4.98
N GLU A 198 -7.20 -9.01 -4.45
CA GLU A 198 -7.23 -8.15 -3.28
C GLU A 198 -7.14 -6.67 -3.68
N THR A 199 -7.68 -5.82 -2.85
CA THR A 199 -7.67 -4.37 -3.07
C THR A 199 -6.90 -3.71 -1.93
N GLU A 200 -5.93 -2.92 -2.30
CA GLU A 200 -5.16 -2.09 -1.38
C GLU A 200 -6.04 -1.01 -0.77
N PHE A 201 -5.75 -0.67 0.48
CA PHE A 201 -6.34 0.48 1.14
C PHE A 201 -5.38 1.07 2.18
N ILE A 202 -5.60 2.34 2.46
CA ILE A 202 -4.87 3.11 3.46
C ILE A 202 -5.84 3.43 4.60
N ILE A 203 -5.37 3.38 5.85
CA ILE A 203 -6.02 3.99 7.01
C ILE A 203 -5.05 5.01 7.57
N THR A 204 -5.47 6.27 7.71
CA THR A 204 -4.57 7.30 8.22
C THR A 204 -5.30 8.37 9.04
N SER A 205 -4.59 8.90 10.04
CA SER A 205 -4.88 10.17 10.70
C SER A 205 -3.95 11.28 10.24
N GLY A 206 -2.94 10.96 9.44
CA GLY A 206 -1.99 11.91 8.87
C GLY A 206 -2.67 12.90 7.94
N LYS A 207 -2.44 14.20 8.18
CA LYS A 207 -3.11 15.29 7.46
C LYS A 207 -2.12 16.17 6.70
N ASN A 208 -0.82 15.91 6.76
CA ASN A 208 0.17 16.70 6.03
C ASN A 208 0.46 16.07 4.65
N PRO A 209 0.89 16.86 3.65
CA PRO A 209 1.15 16.37 2.30
C PRO A 209 2.20 15.26 2.25
N TYR A 210 3.27 15.35 3.06
CA TYR A 210 4.31 14.33 3.13
C TYR A 210 3.73 12.95 3.51
N ASN A 211 3.00 12.88 4.63
CA ASN A 211 2.41 11.61 5.09
C ASN A 211 1.41 11.04 4.07
N ILE A 212 0.63 11.90 3.43
CA ILE A 212 -0.33 11.48 2.40
C ILE A 212 0.40 10.88 1.20
N SER A 213 1.44 11.56 0.70
CA SER A 213 2.21 11.08 -0.45
C SER A 213 2.94 9.77 -0.15
N THR A 214 3.61 9.65 1.00
CA THR A 214 4.30 8.41 1.39
C THR A 214 3.34 7.23 1.50
N LEU A 215 2.12 7.45 2.00
CA LEU A 215 1.10 6.41 2.12
C LEU A 215 0.55 5.99 0.74
N ILE A 216 0.33 6.95 -0.17
CA ILE A 216 -0.06 6.63 -1.55
C ILE A 216 1.06 5.84 -2.22
N LEU A 217 2.30 6.30 -2.19
CA LEU A 217 3.45 5.59 -2.76
C LEU A 217 3.57 4.17 -2.18
N SER A 218 3.38 4.01 -0.87
CA SER A 218 3.44 2.71 -0.22
C SER A 218 2.30 1.78 -0.66
N ALA A 219 1.11 2.31 -0.97
CA ALA A 219 0.04 1.50 -1.53
C ALA A 219 0.39 0.95 -2.92
N TYR A 220 1.30 1.59 -3.62
CA TYR A 220 1.85 1.13 -4.91
C TYR A 220 3.19 0.40 -4.79
N GLY A 221 3.60 0.04 -3.59
CA GLY A 221 4.75 -0.83 -3.37
C GLY A 221 6.01 -0.15 -2.85
N ALA A 222 6.05 1.18 -2.74
CA ALA A 222 7.19 1.88 -2.13
C ALA A 222 7.39 1.44 -0.67
N GLN A 223 8.63 1.41 -0.25
CA GLN A 223 9.03 1.00 1.09
C GLN A 223 9.64 2.18 1.83
N SER A 224 9.10 2.50 3.00
CA SER A 224 9.70 3.53 3.84
C SER A 224 10.94 3.00 4.56
N LEU A 225 12.03 3.72 4.42
CA LEU A 225 13.27 3.56 5.18
C LEU A 225 13.48 4.72 6.15
N ALA A 226 12.53 5.67 6.21
CA ALA A 226 12.64 6.89 7.03
C ALA A 226 12.45 6.61 8.53
N ASP A 227 11.73 5.55 8.89
CA ASP A 227 11.41 5.23 10.28
C ASP A 227 12.25 4.05 10.77
N GLY A 228 13.32 4.35 11.50
CA GLY A 228 14.23 3.34 12.04
C GLY A 228 13.64 2.48 13.18
N ALA A 229 12.60 2.98 13.89
CA ALA A 229 12.03 2.27 15.04
C ALA A 229 11.25 1.01 14.66
N TYR A 230 10.67 1.00 13.46
CA TYR A 230 9.89 -0.13 12.94
C TYR A 230 10.58 -0.85 11.79
N ASN A 231 11.86 -0.59 11.61
CA ASN A 231 12.57 -0.98 10.42
C ASN A 231 12.82 -2.49 10.39
N LYS A 232 12.40 -3.12 9.31
CA LYS A 232 12.60 -4.54 9.00
C LYS A 232 13.88 -4.80 8.24
N TYR A 233 14.56 -3.72 7.87
CA TYR A 233 15.71 -3.74 6.99
C TYR A 233 17.00 -3.73 7.81
N LYS A 234 18.08 -4.17 7.19
CA LYS A 234 19.41 -4.06 7.78
C LYS A 234 19.83 -2.59 7.91
N ILE A 235 20.52 -2.25 8.98
CA ILE A 235 21.02 -0.88 9.20
C ILE A 235 21.89 -0.43 8.02
N GLU A 236 22.73 -1.31 7.49
CA GLU A 236 23.60 -1.02 6.36
C GLU A 236 22.80 -0.63 5.11
N ASN A 237 21.66 -1.29 4.87
CA ASN A 237 20.78 -0.97 3.75
C ASN A 237 20.14 0.40 3.91
N ILE A 238 19.75 0.76 5.14
CA ILE A 238 19.19 2.07 5.45
C ILE A 238 20.23 3.15 5.23
N GLN A 239 21.45 2.95 5.74
CA GLN A 239 22.55 3.89 5.59
C GLN A 239 22.93 4.07 4.12
N LEU A 240 22.97 2.99 3.33
CA LEU A 240 23.21 3.05 1.89
C LEU A 240 22.13 3.89 1.20
N ALA A 241 20.84 3.64 1.50
CA ALA A 241 19.74 4.39 0.90
C ALA A 241 19.78 5.88 1.30
N GLN A 242 20.07 6.19 2.57
CA GLN A 242 20.19 7.57 3.03
C GLN A 242 21.37 8.31 2.42
N THR A 243 22.44 7.59 2.10
CA THR A 243 23.63 8.17 1.44
C THR A 243 23.38 8.42 -0.05
N ASP A 244 22.82 7.42 -0.75
CA ASP A 244 22.66 7.46 -2.20
C ASP A 244 21.38 8.20 -2.64
N PHE A 245 20.36 8.24 -1.77
CA PHE A 245 19.06 8.90 -2.03
C PHE A 245 18.67 9.86 -0.91
N PRO A 246 19.48 10.88 -0.59
CA PRO A 246 19.29 11.74 0.58
C PRO A 246 18.01 12.59 0.52
N ASN A 247 17.43 12.76 -0.65
CA ASN A 247 16.21 13.56 -0.86
C ASN A 247 14.98 12.71 -1.17
N ASP A 248 15.11 11.38 -1.22
CA ASP A 248 13.98 10.51 -1.49
C ASP A 248 12.96 10.56 -0.35
N ILE A 249 11.69 10.77 -0.72
CA ILE A 249 10.56 10.89 0.21
C ILE A 249 10.36 9.65 1.08
N MET A 250 10.74 8.47 0.60
CA MET A 250 10.60 7.20 1.33
C MET A 250 11.81 6.90 2.22
N VAL A 251 12.89 7.65 2.07
CA VAL A 251 14.17 7.42 2.80
C VAL A 251 14.32 8.38 3.97
N LYS A 252 13.77 9.59 3.87
CA LYS A 252 13.91 10.64 4.88
C LYS A 252 12.61 11.41 5.06
N TYR A 253 12.35 11.85 6.31
CA TYR A 253 11.24 12.74 6.61
C TYR A 253 11.53 14.19 6.18
N PHE A 254 10.54 14.83 5.58
CA PHE A 254 10.58 16.22 5.14
C PHE A 254 9.43 17.03 5.72
N ASN A 255 9.73 18.17 6.34
CA ASN A 255 8.71 19.13 6.76
C ASN A 255 8.04 19.83 5.57
N ASN A 256 8.79 20.01 4.49
CA ASN A 256 8.31 20.59 3.23
C ASN A 256 8.44 19.54 2.12
N ILE A 257 7.33 19.14 1.54
CA ILE A 257 7.31 18.12 0.50
C ILE A 257 8.04 18.58 -0.77
N ASN A 258 8.10 19.89 -1.04
CA ASN A 258 8.72 20.41 -2.26
C ASN A 258 10.25 20.24 -2.34
N VAL A 259 10.89 19.81 -1.24
CA VAL A 259 12.33 19.49 -1.25
C VAL A 259 12.59 17.99 -1.31
N ALA A 260 11.52 17.19 -1.29
CA ALA A 260 11.58 15.75 -1.47
C ALA A 260 11.52 15.39 -2.97
N GLU A 261 12.06 14.25 -3.33
CA GLU A 261 12.05 13.71 -4.70
C GLU A 261 11.66 12.23 -4.69
N ILE A 262 11.31 11.70 -5.84
CA ILE A 262 11.17 10.26 -6.08
C ILE A 262 12.42 9.77 -6.80
N SER A 263 13.35 9.19 -6.06
CA SER A 263 14.57 8.62 -6.60
C SER A 263 14.33 7.36 -7.44
N ASP A 264 15.37 6.90 -8.12
CA ASP A 264 15.37 5.64 -8.89
C ASP A 264 14.91 4.44 -8.06
N TYR A 265 15.25 4.44 -6.77
CA TYR A 265 14.84 3.42 -5.81
C TYR A 265 13.31 3.36 -5.67
N THR A 266 12.69 4.47 -5.30
CA THR A 266 11.24 4.55 -5.13
C THR A 266 10.52 4.42 -6.46
N ALA A 267 11.02 5.03 -7.53
CA ALA A 267 10.48 4.93 -8.88
C ALA A 267 10.41 3.48 -9.40
N TYR A 268 11.44 2.67 -9.11
CA TYR A 268 11.43 1.24 -9.44
C TYR A 268 10.31 0.51 -8.69
N LEU A 269 10.15 0.77 -7.39
CA LEU A 269 9.14 0.09 -6.57
C LEU A 269 7.71 0.38 -6.99
N ILE A 270 7.42 1.62 -7.38
CA ILE A 270 6.06 2.02 -7.80
C ILE A 270 5.78 1.80 -9.29
N GLY A 271 6.75 1.22 -10.01
CA GLY A 271 6.59 0.82 -11.40
C GLY A 271 6.91 1.89 -12.43
N TRP A 272 7.56 2.99 -12.05
CA TRP A 272 7.99 4.03 -12.99
C TRP A 272 9.29 3.68 -13.72
N LYS A 273 10.12 2.82 -13.14
CA LYS A 273 11.31 2.27 -13.77
C LYS A 273 11.24 0.74 -13.83
N GLU A 274 11.76 0.18 -14.91
CA GLU A 274 11.79 -1.28 -15.08
C GLU A 274 12.95 -1.93 -14.34
N ASN A 275 14.06 -1.21 -14.21
CA ASN A 275 15.28 -1.70 -13.62
C ASN A 275 15.81 -0.76 -12.56
N VAL A 276 16.51 -1.31 -11.59
CA VAL A 276 17.28 -0.60 -10.58
C VAL A 276 18.71 -1.17 -10.58
N ASP A 277 19.69 -0.39 -10.17
CA ASP A 277 21.06 -0.86 -10.03
C ASP A 277 21.13 -2.08 -9.08
N VAL A 278 21.88 -3.11 -9.48
CA VAL A 278 22.03 -4.36 -8.73
C VAL A 278 22.42 -4.13 -7.26
N LYS A 279 23.20 -3.11 -6.97
CA LYS A 279 23.61 -2.77 -5.60
C LYS A 279 22.42 -2.44 -4.67
N TYR A 280 21.27 -2.04 -5.24
CA TYR A 280 20.07 -1.72 -4.47
C TYR A 280 19.06 -2.86 -4.34
N VAL A 281 19.27 -3.98 -5.04
CA VAL A 281 18.35 -5.12 -4.98
C VAL A 281 18.20 -5.64 -3.55
N ASP A 282 19.27 -5.60 -2.75
CA ASP A 282 19.24 -6.03 -1.37
C ASP A 282 18.45 -5.09 -0.44
N LEU A 283 18.23 -3.82 -0.84
CA LEU A 283 17.39 -2.89 -0.10
C LEU A 283 15.93 -3.38 -0.02
N PHE A 284 15.49 -4.21 -0.97
CA PHE A 284 14.13 -4.76 -1.02
C PHE A 284 13.97 -6.07 -0.25
N LYS A 285 15.08 -6.67 0.20
CA LYS A 285 15.03 -7.93 0.93
C LYS A 285 14.60 -7.67 2.37
N ILE A 286 13.39 -8.12 2.69
CA ILE A 286 12.92 -8.16 4.07
C ILE A 286 13.48 -9.45 4.68
N GLU A 287 14.29 -9.34 5.73
CA GLU A 287 14.66 -10.53 6.48
C GLU A 287 13.40 -11.14 7.11
N PRO A 288 13.13 -12.44 6.85
CA PRO A 288 12.05 -13.10 7.57
C PRO A 288 12.39 -13.01 9.06
N LYS A 289 11.48 -12.42 9.87
CA LYS A 289 11.63 -12.45 11.34
C LYS A 289 11.93 -13.89 11.72
N LYS A 290 13.14 -14.17 12.23
CA LYS A 290 13.39 -15.39 12.99
C LYS A 290 12.29 -15.42 14.04
N LYS A 291 11.40 -16.42 14.00
CA LYS A 291 10.53 -16.70 15.13
C LYS A 291 11.46 -16.77 16.32
N LEU A 292 11.46 -15.71 17.14
CA LEU A 292 12.00 -15.81 18.48
C LEU A 292 11.16 -16.91 19.13
N LEU A 293 11.68 -18.11 19.11
CA LEU A 293 11.18 -19.22 19.90
C LEU A 293 11.19 -18.70 21.32
N ASN A 294 10.02 -18.34 21.82
CA ASN A 294 9.79 -18.05 23.22
C ASN A 294 9.95 -19.33 24.02
N ASP A 295 11.20 -19.75 24.20
CA ASP A 295 11.59 -20.82 25.15
C ASP A 295 12.00 -20.24 26.51
N SER A 296 11.53 -19.05 26.87
CA SER A 296 11.88 -18.43 28.16
C SER A 296 10.68 -18.13 29.06
N TYR A 297 9.59 -18.90 28.96
CA TYR A 297 8.59 -18.95 30.02
C TYR A 297 8.16 -20.42 30.23
N LYS A 298 9.00 -21.16 30.93
CA LYS A 298 8.63 -22.28 31.78
C LYS A 298 9.02 -21.96 33.22
#